data_aec47a075314e2ef5b381656e61d1b3d
#
_entry.id   aec47a075314e2ef5b381656e61d1b3d
#
_cell.length_a   1.000
_cell.length_b   1.000
_cell.length_c   1.000
_cell.angle_alpha   90.00
_cell.angle_beta   90.00
_cell.angle_gamma   90.00
#
_symmetry.space_group_name_H-M   'P 1'
#
loop_
_entity.id
_entity.type
_entity.pdbx_description
1 polymer ?
#
loop_
_entity_poly.entity_id
_entity_poly.type
_entity_poly.pdbx_seq_one_letter_code
_entity_poly.pdbx_strand_id
1 'polypeptide(L)'
;MAVELNFTIEGGDFANAGKASSKIKKVLKQLNIDAKSIKKIVVAVYEAEVNVAAHAYKGNVKALVGENDVEVIVADSGPGIEDVELAMKEGYSTASKEVREMGFGAGMGLANIKRNTGELKIETTVGEGTTVTFRCFY
;
A
#
# COMPACT_ATOMS: atom_id res chain seq x y z
N MET A 1 10.26 21.03 -3.00
CA MET A 1 9.78 20.92 -1.61
C MET A 1 8.82 19.76 -1.52
N ALA A 2 9.01 18.87 -0.57
CA ALA A 2 8.15 17.70 -0.41
C ALA A 2 7.18 17.89 0.76
N VAL A 3 5.96 17.41 0.60
CA VAL A 3 4.99 17.34 1.69
C VAL A 3 5.04 15.93 2.27
N GLU A 4 5.26 15.80 3.58
CA GLU A 4 5.28 14.52 4.26
C GLU A 4 3.94 14.24 4.95
N LEU A 5 3.38 13.07 4.69
CA LEU A 5 2.14 12.59 5.32
C LEU A 5 2.42 11.26 6.01
N ASN A 6 1.90 11.09 7.21
CA ASN A 6 2.11 9.88 8.02
C ASN A 6 0.78 9.35 8.54
N PHE A 7 0.60 8.02 8.46
CA PHE A 7 -0.61 7.32 8.92
C PHE A 7 -0.23 6.03 9.62
N THR A 8 -1.05 5.62 10.58
CA THR A 8 -0.92 4.33 11.26
C THR A 8 -2.10 3.44 10.91
N ILE A 9 -1.84 2.15 10.68
CA ILE A 9 -2.86 1.15 10.35
C ILE A 9 -2.75 0.02 11.35
N GLU A 10 -3.87 -0.35 11.96
CA GLU A 10 -3.94 -1.52 12.85
C GLU A 10 -4.36 -2.76 12.06
N GLY A 11 -3.77 -3.90 12.37
CA GLY A 11 -4.17 -5.17 11.77
C GLY A 11 -5.63 -5.48 12.07
N GLY A 12 -6.36 -5.95 11.08
CA GLY A 12 -7.79 -6.25 11.19
C GLY A 12 -8.72 -5.04 11.11
N ASP A 13 -8.19 -3.83 11.06
CA ASP A 13 -9.00 -2.61 11.02
C ASP A 13 -9.33 -2.21 9.58
N PHE A 14 -10.22 -2.95 8.95
CA PHE A 14 -10.66 -2.66 7.57
C PHE A 14 -11.55 -1.42 7.47
N ALA A 15 -12.21 -1.05 8.56
CA ALA A 15 -13.07 0.14 8.58
C ALA A 15 -12.30 1.44 8.33
N ASN A 16 -11.02 1.48 8.74
CA ASN A 16 -10.14 2.63 8.56
C ASN A 16 -9.19 2.50 7.37
N ALA A 17 -9.20 1.37 6.66
CA ALA A 17 -8.45 1.22 5.43
C ALA A 17 -8.99 2.22 4.40
N GLY A 18 -8.09 2.95 3.76
CA GLY A 18 -8.47 4.01 2.82
C GLY A 18 -8.26 5.43 3.36
N LYS A 19 -7.99 5.61 4.65
CA LYS A 19 -7.71 6.95 5.20
C LYS A 19 -6.46 7.57 4.59
N ALA A 20 -5.38 6.81 4.45
CA ALA A 20 -4.14 7.30 3.84
C ALA A 20 -4.36 7.63 2.37
N SER A 21 -4.96 6.72 1.60
CA SER A 21 -5.22 6.95 0.17
C SER A 21 -6.13 8.14 -0.06
N SER A 22 -7.17 8.32 0.76
CA SER A 22 -8.08 9.46 0.66
C SER A 22 -7.38 10.80 0.92
N LYS A 23 -6.52 10.85 1.94
CA LYS A 23 -5.79 12.07 2.27
C LYS A 23 -4.74 12.40 1.21
N ILE A 24 -4.03 11.40 0.72
CA ILE A 24 -3.05 11.57 -0.36
C ILE A 24 -3.75 12.08 -1.62
N LYS A 25 -4.90 11.49 -1.97
CA LYS A 25 -5.72 11.95 -3.10
C LYS A 25 -6.05 13.43 -2.98
N LYS A 26 -6.49 13.87 -1.80
CA LYS A 26 -6.84 15.26 -1.55
C LYS A 26 -5.65 16.19 -1.75
N VAL A 27 -4.49 15.83 -1.22
CA VAL A 27 -3.24 16.62 -1.37
C VAL A 27 -2.83 16.71 -2.83
N LEU A 28 -2.86 15.58 -3.57
CA LEU A 28 -2.50 15.56 -4.98
C LEU A 28 -3.44 16.43 -5.83
N LYS A 29 -4.73 16.43 -5.51
CA LYS A 29 -5.71 17.31 -6.18
C LYS A 29 -5.41 18.78 -5.92
N GLN A 30 -5.03 19.13 -4.69
CA GLN A 30 -4.67 20.50 -4.33
C GLN A 30 -3.41 20.98 -5.07
N LEU A 31 -2.52 20.06 -5.43
CA LEU A 31 -1.31 20.34 -6.20
C LEU A 31 -1.52 20.29 -7.71
N ASN A 32 -2.77 20.12 -8.16
CA ASN A 32 -3.14 20.05 -9.58
C ASN A 32 -2.46 18.93 -10.35
N ILE A 33 -2.19 17.80 -9.68
CA ILE A 33 -1.68 16.61 -10.35
C ILE A 33 -2.79 16.03 -11.23
N ASP A 34 -2.42 15.49 -12.40
CA ASP A 34 -3.39 14.94 -13.33
C ASP A 34 -4.19 13.77 -12.77
N ALA A 35 -5.44 13.67 -13.19
CA ALA A 35 -6.38 12.66 -12.66
C ALA A 35 -5.92 11.22 -12.89
N LYS A 36 -5.25 10.95 -14.01
CA LYS A 36 -4.74 9.61 -14.33
C LYS A 36 -3.65 9.17 -13.35
N SER A 37 -2.71 10.07 -13.04
CA SER A 37 -1.65 9.81 -12.08
C SER A 37 -2.22 9.63 -10.68
N ILE A 38 -3.15 10.50 -10.26
CA ILE A 38 -3.83 10.40 -8.96
C ILE A 38 -4.49 9.03 -8.81
N LYS A 39 -5.21 8.57 -9.82
CA LYS A 39 -5.90 7.28 -9.78
C LYS A 39 -4.93 6.12 -9.53
N LYS A 40 -3.80 6.10 -10.22
CA LYS A 40 -2.78 5.05 -10.06
C LYS A 40 -2.18 5.07 -8.66
N ILE A 41 -1.84 6.24 -8.15
CA ILE A 41 -1.26 6.42 -6.82
C ILE A 41 -2.25 5.96 -5.75
N VAL A 42 -3.50 6.38 -5.85
CA VAL A 42 -4.56 6.04 -4.89
C VAL A 42 -4.79 4.53 -4.84
N VAL A 43 -4.83 3.87 -5.98
CA VAL A 43 -4.97 2.40 -6.04
C VAL A 43 -3.80 1.72 -5.33
N ALA A 44 -2.57 2.13 -5.63
CA ALA A 44 -1.37 1.54 -5.01
C ALA A 44 -1.36 1.74 -3.48
N VAL A 45 -1.68 2.93 -3.00
CA VAL A 45 -1.72 3.22 -1.56
C VAL A 45 -2.83 2.42 -0.88
N TYR A 46 -4.01 2.36 -1.47
CA TYR A 46 -5.14 1.61 -0.91
C TYR A 46 -4.82 0.12 -0.79
N GLU A 47 -4.24 -0.46 -1.83
CA GLU A 47 -3.84 -1.87 -1.80
C GLU A 47 -2.80 -2.15 -0.71
N ALA A 48 -1.87 -1.22 -0.50
CA ALA A 48 -0.88 -1.34 0.58
C ALA A 48 -1.54 -1.25 1.96
N GLU A 49 -2.51 -0.34 2.15
CA GLU A 49 -3.28 -0.23 3.39
C GLU A 49 -4.04 -1.52 3.69
N VAL A 50 -4.72 -2.06 2.69
CA VAL A 50 -5.49 -3.30 2.83
C VAL A 50 -4.57 -4.48 3.17
N ASN A 51 -3.38 -4.54 2.56
CA ASN A 51 -2.40 -5.59 2.89
C ASN A 51 -1.99 -5.54 4.37
N VAL A 52 -1.75 -4.37 4.92
CA VAL A 52 -1.43 -4.22 6.35
C VAL A 52 -2.61 -4.71 7.20
N ALA A 53 -3.82 -4.27 6.88
CA ALA A 53 -5.01 -4.67 7.64
C ALA A 53 -5.27 -6.18 7.56
N ALA A 54 -5.00 -6.80 6.40
CA ALA A 54 -5.27 -8.21 6.17
C ALA A 54 -4.20 -9.15 6.74
N HIS A 55 -2.94 -8.74 6.77
CA HIS A 55 -1.81 -9.65 7.02
C HIS A 55 -0.91 -9.26 8.18
N ALA A 56 -0.88 -8.00 8.57
CA ALA A 56 0.04 -7.50 9.61
C ALA A 56 -0.68 -7.24 10.94
N TYR A 57 0.12 -7.03 11.98
CA TYR A 57 -0.39 -6.61 13.29
C TYR A 57 -0.58 -5.10 13.33
N LYS A 58 0.34 -4.38 12.73
CA LYS A 58 0.36 -2.92 12.69
C LYS A 58 1.26 -2.45 11.56
N GLY A 59 0.95 -1.30 11.00
CA GLY A 59 1.80 -0.68 9.98
C GLY A 59 1.73 0.82 9.98
N ASN A 60 2.70 1.43 9.28
CA ASN A 60 2.78 2.87 9.08
C ASN A 60 2.89 3.16 7.60
N VAL A 61 2.17 4.17 7.14
CA VAL A 61 2.28 4.70 5.79
C VAL A 61 2.93 6.07 5.86
N LYS A 62 4.03 6.24 5.14
CA LYS A 62 4.71 7.53 4.98
C LYS A 62 4.68 7.90 3.52
N ALA A 63 4.12 9.05 3.19
CA ALA A 63 4.09 9.55 1.82
C ALA A 63 4.89 10.85 1.72
N LEU A 64 5.80 10.90 0.76
CA LEU A 64 6.62 12.07 0.44
C LEU A 64 6.16 12.58 -0.94
N VAL A 65 5.37 13.65 -0.92
CA VAL A 65 4.80 14.23 -2.14
C VAL A 65 5.72 15.34 -2.63
N GLY A 66 6.38 15.11 -3.75
CA GLY A 66 7.30 16.07 -4.37
C GLY A 66 6.69 16.73 -5.60
N GLU A 67 7.52 17.52 -6.32
CA GLU A 67 7.10 18.24 -7.53
C GLU A 67 6.82 17.30 -8.71
N ASN A 68 7.62 16.25 -8.84
CA ASN A 68 7.58 15.37 -10.01
C ASN A 68 7.17 13.93 -9.68
N ASP A 69 7.10 13.58 -8.41
CA ASP A 69 6.78 12.24 -7.97
C ASP A 69 6.22 12.20 -6.56
N VAL A 70 5.69 11.04 -6.19
CA VAL A 70 5.37 10.70 -4.81
C VAL A 70 6.05 9.39 -4.47
N GLU A 71 6.72 9.35 -3.32
CA GLU A 71 7.28 8.12 -2.76
C GLU A 71 6.44 7.71 -1.55
N VAL A 72 6.06 6.45 -1.51
CA VAL A 72 5.26 5.90 -0.41
C VAL A 72 6.02 4.73 0.20
N ILE A 73 6.15 4.76 1.52
CA ILE A 73 6.82 3.71 2.29
C ILE A 73 5.79 3.15 3.28
N VAL A 74 5.51 1.86 3.14
CA VAL A 74 4.57 1.16 4.01
C VAL A 74 5.34 0.10 4.78
N ALA A 75 5.60 0.37 6.05
CA ALA A 75 6.34 -0.53 6.93
C ALA A 75 5.40 -1.18 7.93
N ASP A 76 5.44 -2.50 8.06
CA ASP A 76 4.59 -3.22 9.00
C ASP A 76 5.35 -4.13 9.93
N SER A 77 4.70 -4.45 11.06
CA SER A 77 5.09 -5.52 11.97
C SER A 77 4.10 -6.65 11.76
N GLY A 78 4.59 -7.79 11.28
CA GLY A 78 3.73 -8.91 10.92
C GLY A 78 4.54 -10.17 10.62
N PRO A 79 3.90 -11.19 10.02
CA PRO A 79 4.56 -12.47 9.77
C PRO A 79 5.62 -12.43 8.68
N GLY A 80 5.71 -11.34 7.91
CA GLY A 80 6.59 -11.27 6.74
C GLY A 80 6.04 -12.06 5.56
N ILE A 81 6.81 -12.07 4.47
CA ILE A 81 6.46 -12.78 3.24
C ILE A 81 7.53 -13.83 2.98
N GLU A 82 7.14 -15.12 2.96
CA GLU A 82 8.08 -16.22 2.74
C GLU A 82 8.60 -16.25 1.30
N ASP A 83 7.73 -16.00 0.32
CA ASP A 83 8.07 -16.01 -1.09
C ASP A 83 7.46 -14.79 -1.78
N VAL A 84 8.29 -13.77 -1.99
CA VAL A 84 7.87 -12.51 -2.60
C VAL A 84 7.40 -12.72 -4.05
N GLU A 85 8.07 -13.58 -4.82
CA GLU A 85 7.67 -13.84 -6.20
C GLU A 85 6.28 -14.46 -6.26
N LEU A 86 5.99 -15.41 -5.38
CA LEU A 86 4.68 -16.03 -5.28
C LEU A 86 3.63 -15.03 -4.82
N ALA A 87 3.97 -14.17 -3.85
CA ALA A 87 3.08 -13.14 -3.35
C ALA A 87 2.72 -12.08 -4.41
N MET A 88 3.58 -11.90 -5.42
CA MET A 88 3.34 -10.99 -6.54
C MET A 88 2.39 -11.56 -7.59
N LYS A 89 2.09 -12.86 -7.54
CA LYS A 89 1.17 -13.48 -8.48
C LYS A 89 -0.27 -13.12 -8.15
N GLU A 90 -1.05 -12.80 -9.19
CA GLU A 90 -2.48 -12.55 -9.03
C GLU A 90 -3.19 -13.80 -8.50
N GLY A 91 -4.08 -13.60 -7.54
CA GLY A 91 -4.87 -14.67 -6.95
C GLY A 91 -4.20 -15.38 -5.77
N TYR A 92 -2.89 -15.19 -5.53
CA TYR A 92 -2.25 -15.76 -4.35
C TYR A 92 -2.52 -14.88 -3.13
N SER A 93 -2.95 -15.49 -2.02
CA SER A 93 -3.18 -14.77 -0.77
C SER A 93 -3.07 -15.69 0.43
N THR A 94 -2.50 -15.17 1.53
CA THR A 94 -2.49 -15.81 2.84
C THR A 94 -3.62 -15.30 3.74
N ALA A 95 -4.49 -14.44 3.22
CA ALA A 95 -5.64 -13.93 3.96
C ALA A 95 -6.60 -15.05 4.34
N SER A 96 -7.21 -14.92 5.53
CA SER A 96 -8.21 -15.88 5.99
C SER A 96 -9.43 -15.88 5.08
N LYS A 97 -10.22 -16.98 5.14
CA LYS A 97 -11.47 -17.08 4.40
C LYS A 97 -12.43 -15.93 4.74
N GLU A 98 -12.51 -15.57 6.02
CA GLU A 98 -13.38 -14.49 6.48
C GLU A 98 -13.00 -13.14 5.85
N VAL A 99 -11.71 -12.84 5.80
CA VAL A 99 -11.20 -11.61 5.18
C VAL A 99 -11.49 -11.59 3.69
N ARG A 100 -11.33 -12.72 2.99
CA ARG A 100 -11.65 -12.85 1.56
C ARG A 100 -13.14 -12.65 1.29
N GLU A 101 -14.01 -13.18 2.16
CA GLU A 101 -15.46 -13.01 2.04
C GLU A 101 -15.88 -11.55 2.19
N MET A 102 -15.12 -10.75 2.94
CA MET A 102 -15.34 -9.30 3.04
C MET A 102 -14.84 -8.52 1.81
N GLY A 103 -14.25 -9.21 0.83
CA GLY A 103 -13.73 -8.58 -0.39
C GLY A 103 -12.28 -8.10 -0.29
N PHE A 104 -11.56 -8.47 0.78
CA PHE A 104 -10.18 -8.08 0.99
C PHE A 104 -9.23 -9.29 0.84
N GLY A 105 -7.96 -9.01 0.58
CA GLY A 105 -6.92 -10.03 0.55
C GLY A 105 -7.10 -11.07 -0.55
N ALA A 106 -7.67 -10.69 -1.68
CA ALA A 106 -7.94 -11.61 -2.80
C ALA A 106 -6.69 -12.00 -3.61
N GLY A 107 -5.49 -11.61 -3.15
CA GLY A 107 -4.24 -11.95 -3.82
C GLY A 107 -3.85 -11.00 -4.95
N MET A 108 -4.50 -9.85 -5.05
CA MET A 108 -4.24 -8.86 -6.10
C MET A 108 -3.38 -7.68 -5.63
N GLY A 109 -3.20 -7.52 -4.31
CA GLY A 109 -2.61 -6.32 -3.71
C GLY A 109 -1.24 -5.95 -4.24
N LEU A 110 -0.25 -6.83 -4.11
CA LEU A 110 1.12 -6.54 -4.57
C LEU A 110 1.20 -6.41 -6.08
N ALA A 111 0.46 -7.24 -6.82
CA ALA A 111 0.40 -7.16 -8.28
C ALA A 111 -0.20 -5.82 -8.74
N ASN A 112 -1.25 -5.35 -8.07
CA ASN A 112 -1.86 -4.05 -8.36
C ASN A 112 -0.92 -2.89 -8.02
N ILE A 113 -0.16 -2.98 -6.93
CA ILE A 113 0.84 -1.97 -6.58
C ILE A 113 1.89 -1.90 -7.69
N LYS A 114 2.45 -3.02 -8.09
CA LYS A 114 3.45 -3.08 -9.16
C LYS A 114 2.91 -2.48 -10.47
N ARG A 115 1.68 -2.82 -10.83
CA ARG A 115 1.06 -2.38 -12.08
C ARG A 115 0.83 -0.86 -12.13
N ASN A 116 0.63 -0.24 -10.96
CA ASN A 116 0.28 1.18 -10.86
C ASN A 116 1.44 2.08 -10.42
N THR A 117 2.67 1.55 -10.33
CA THR A 117 3.84 2.31 -9.86
C THR A 117 4.98 2.25 -10.86
N GLY A 118 5.86 3.25 -10.81
CA GLY A 118 7.08 3.28 -11.62
C GLY A 118 8.21 2.47 -11.03
N GLU A 119 8.34 2.50 -9.71
CA GLU A 119 9.37 1.75 -8.97
C GLU A 119 8.72 1.06 -7.77
N LEU A 120 9.13 -0.18 -7.50
CA LEU A 120 8.63 -0.95 -6.37
C LEU A 120 9.78 -1.72 -5.74
N LYS A 121 9.91 -1.62 -4.42
CA LYS A 121 10.88 -2.36 -3.62
C LYS A 121 10.15 -3.02 -2.46
N ILE A 122 10.42 -4.29 -2.22
CA ILE A 122 9.85 -5.05 -1.11
C ILE A 122 10.99 -5.62 -0.29
N GLU A 123 11.03 -5.26 1.00
CA GLU A 123 11.98 -5.80 1.98
C GLU A 123 11.18 -6.52 3.05
N THR A 124 11.51 -7.78 3.30
CA THR A 124 10.73 -8.58 4.25
C THR A 124 11.63 -9.51 5.05
N THR A 125 11.26 -9.73 6.31
CA THR A 125 11.89 -10.69 7.20
C THR A 125 10.79 -11.51 7.85
N VAL A 126 10.80 -12.82 7.61
CA VAL A 126 9.78 -13.72 8.17
C VAL A 126 9.79 -13.63 9.70
N GLY A 127 8.62 -13.48 10.30
CA GLY A 127 8.45 -13.32 11.74
C GLY A 127 8.63 -11.89 12.26
N GLU A 128 9.07 -10.96 11.45
CA GLU A 128 9.27 -9.55 11.86
C GLU A 128 8.35 -8.59 11.12
N GLY A 129 8.32 -8.64 9.80
CA GLY A 129 7.45 -7.75 9.02
C GLY A 129 7.94 -7.47 7.61
N THR A 130 7.28 -6.52 6.97
CA THR A 130 7.53 -6.16 5.58
C THR A 130 7.53 -4.65 5.41
N THR A 131 8.43 -4.16 4.56
CA THR A 131 8.46 -2.76 4.12
C THR A 131 8.29 -2.74 2.60
N VAL A 132 7.22 -2.10 2.15
CA VAL A 132 6.93 -1.89 0.73
C VAL A 132 7.18 -0.43 0.42
N THR A 133 8.08 -0.16 -0.52
CA THR A 133 8.40 1.20 -0.97
C THR A 133 8.07 1.30 -2.45
N PHE A 134 7.29 2.28 -2.82
CA PHE A 134 7.00 2.53 -4.24
C PHE A 134 7.02 4.01 -4.57
N ARG A 135 7.33 4.30 -5.82
CA ARG A 135 7.39 5.65 -6.35
C ARG A 135 6.56 5.74 -7.62
N CYS A 136 5.75 6.79 -7.69
CA CYS A 136 4.94 7.09 -8.85
C CYS A 136 5.35 8.46 -9.39
N PHE A 137 5.59 8.53 -10.69
CA PHE A 137 5.94 9.78 -11.39
C PHE A 137 4.68 10.37 -12.02
N TYR A 138 4.58 11.68 -12.02
CA TYR A 138 3.46 12.38 -12.68
C TYR A 138 3.90 13.30 -13.79
#